data_024967d3593cda8a7ecc29e1f40d9c95
#
_entry.id   024967d3593cda8a7ecc29e1f40d9c95
#
_cell.length_a   1.000
_cell.length_b   1.000
_cell.length_c   1.000
_cell.angle_alpha   90.00
_cell.angle_beta   90.00
_cell.angle_gamma   90.00
#
_symmetry.space_group_name_H-M   'P 1'
#
loop_
_entity.id
_entity.type
_entity.pdbx_description
1 polymer ?
#
loop_
_entity_poly.entity_id
_entity_poly.type
_entity_poly.pdbx_seq_one_letter_code
_entity_poly.pdbx_strand_id
1 'polypeptide(L)'
;ILDFDWEPIPYTLDGKPITASDYHSKRFQKDYKVVTNFFNRFNVKREFNKVMFNISNYDTYYTSLREFDDHAYLQELPAEYCMIDADSYLGYLFSFNLSYFVQSGVDIDGYAPCFKAMFNNALQSSENTYGSNLAKHNGRWVYYQQMHPDNAWVFKYNNNFAGSVPPVLDMFLDYSKLSKFKDLEEAKKELEAYKVIFASVPRLQNGKMGNKVDDFAISAEELGKFIATVKESLGSNLGSKSAVDFKAAPLENFKMFDFSPSASEKNLLETEMNNMVRESGMADAILQGGNNVSSINLYKQTISAKMEKLYPQFASFCEYHINKNTDKYKFKIKFVGTMFDREDRRKAANEDMERGIITPAIFSSRGIQITDAANTMNFMHELGFPQSFTPIQTASTMSSEDKKSSGRTKLSDDQITDSGEQTRNIGANEDKKEA
;
A
#
# COMPACT_ATOMS: atom_id res chain seq x y z
N ILE A 1 6.27 4.77 -0.29
CA ILE A 1 5.14 4.08 0.34
C ILE A 1 5.64 3.12 1.41
N LEU A 2 6.71 2.36 1.16
CA LEU A 2 7.32 1.50 2.15
C LEU A 2 8.28 2.31 3.03
N ASP A 3 7.92 2.48 4.29
CA ASP A 3 8.84 2.97 5.32
C ASP A 3 8.92 1.92 6.41
N PHE A 4 9.75 0.93 6.15
CA PHE A 4 10.01 -0.21 7.02
C PHE A 4 11.44 -0.16 7.55
N ASP A 5 11.64 -0.87 8.63
CA ASP A 5 12.94 -1.09 9.22
C ASP A 5 13.31 -2.56 9.14
N TRP A 6 14.59 -2.88 9.25
CA TRP A 6 15.05 -4.26 9.25
C TRP A 6 16.01 -4.52 10.40
N GLU A 7 15.93 -5.73 10.92
CA GLU A 7 16.73 -6.18 12.06
C GLU A 7 17.41 -7.50 11.71
N PRO A 8 18.75 -7.55 11.64
CA PRO A 8 19.48 -8.80 11.48
C PRO A 8 19.55 -9.53 12.82
N ILE A 9 18.97 -10.72 12.88
CA ILE A 9 18.94 -11.56 14.05
C ILE A 9 19.93 -12.72 13.84
N PRO A 10 21.05 -12.77 14.56
CA PRO A 10 22.03 -13.82 14.39
C PRO A 10 21.55 -15.15 15.01
N TYR A 11 21.90 -16.24 14.37
CA TYR A 11 21.67 -17.59 14.89
C TYR A 11 22.79 -18.55 14.47
N THR A 12 22.86 -19.72 15.13
CA THR A 12 23.78 -20.80 14.76
C THR A 12 22.99 -21.97 14.19
N LEU A 13 23.56 -22.68 13.21
CA LEU A 13 22.93 -23.86 12.62
C LEU A 13 22.78 -25.02 13.64
N ASP A 14 23.63 -25.04 14.67
CA ASP A 14 23.57 -26.02 15.75
C ASP A 14 22.42 -25.83 16.75
N GLY A 15 21.60 -24.78 16.56
CA GLY A 15 20.49 -24.44 17.44
C GLY A 15 20.90 -23.95 18.83
N LYS A 16 22.18 -23.71 19.06
CA LYS A 16 22.67 -23.19 20.33
C LYS A 16 22.41 -21.68 20.42
N PRO A 17 21.98 -21.17 21.58
CA PRO A 17 21.85 -19.73 21.78
C PRO A 17 23.23 -19.07 21.68
N ILE A 18 23.24 -17.88 21.09
CA ILE A 18 24.44 -17.05 20.98
C ILE A 18 24.72 -16.43 22.36
N THR A 19 25.92 -16.60 22.86
CA THR A 19 26.36 -16.06 24.14
C THR A 19 27.07 -14.75 24.00
N ALA A 20 27.19 -13.96 25.08
CA ALA A 20 27.91 -12.70 25.08
C ALA A 20 29.36 -12.83 24.56
N SER A 21 30.01 -13.93 24.83
CA SER A 21 31.38 -14.24 24.35
C SER A 21 31.43 -14.43 22.83
N ASP A 22 30.36 -14.97 22.22
CA ASP A 22 30.29 -15.16 20.78
C ASP A 22 30.29 -13.81 20.04
N TYR A 23 29.58 -12.80 20.55
CA TYR A 23 29.52 -11.46 19.93
C TYR A 23 30.91 -10.79 19.86
N HIS A 24 31.79 -11.06 20.83
CA HIS A 24 33.16 -10.54 20.83
C HIS A 24 34.14 -11.37 20.01
N SER A 25 33.70 -12.51 19.47
CA SER A 25 34.58 -13.37 18.68
C SER A 25 34.90 -12.74 17.31
N LYS A 26 36.14 -12.92 16.87
CA LYS A 26 36.57 -12.46 15.53
C LYS A 26 35.74 -13.08 14.41
N ARG A 27 35.22 -14.30 14.60
CA ARG A 27 34.35 -14.98 13.62
C ARG A 27 33.01 -14.28 13.49
N PHE A 28 32.37 -13.96 14.62
CA PHE A 28 31.10 -13.21 14.59
C PHE A 28 31.29 -11.86 13.93
N GLN A 29 32.33 -11.12 14.28
CA GLN A 29 32.60 -9.80 13.69
C GLN A 29 32.85 -9.90 12.18
N LYS A 30 33.53 -10.96 11.70
CA LYS A 30 33.68 -11.23 10.27
C LYS A 30 32.35 -11.45 9.58
N ASP A 31 31.51 -12.33 10.15
CA ASP A 31 30.21 -12.66 9.58
C ASP A 31 29.26 -11.46 9.64
N TYR A 32 29.26 -10.69 10.73
CA TYR A 32 28.46 -9.47 10.87
C TYR A 32 28.91 -8.36 9.87
N LYS A 33 30.19 -8.30 9.56
CA LYS A 33 30.69 -7.39 8.54
C LYS A 33 30.11 -7.70 7.14
N VAL A 34 29.84 -8.97 6.84
CA VAL A 34 29.16 -9.34 5.59
C VAL A 34 27.75 -8.73 5.55
N VAL A 35 27.01 -8.81 6.68
CA VAL A 35 25.68 -8.20 6.81
C VAL A 35 25.73 -6.68 6.56
N THR A 36 26.63 -6.00 7.26
CA THR A 36 26.79 -4.54 7.14
C THR A 36 27.17 -4.14 5.73
N ASN A 37 28.12 -4.83 5.12
CA ASN A 37 28.55 -4.57 3.74
C ASN A 37 27.41 -4.77 2.74
N PHE A 38 26.58 -5.81 2.92
CA PHE A 38 25.43 -6.03 2.06
C PHE A 38 24.46 -4.85 2.12
N PHE A 39 24.06 -4.43 3.32
CA PHE A 39 23.12 -3.31 3.50
C PHE A 39 23.70 -1.94 3.11
N ASN A 40 25.00 -1.74 3.22
CA ASN A 40 25.63 -0.51 2.75
C ASN A 40 25.65 -0.41 1.21
N ARG A 41 25.78 -1.55 0.51
CA ARG A 41 25.80 -1.61 -0.96
C ARG A 41 24.40 -1.67 -1.56
N PHE A 42 23.48 -2.38 -0.92
CA PHE A 42 22.10 -2.59 -1.38
C PHE A 42 21.13 -1.65 -0.66
N ASN A 43 20.61 -0.67 -1.38
CA ASN A 43 19.63 0.26 -0.83
C ASN A 43 18.25 -0.42 -0.72
N VAL A 44 18.05 -1.11 0.39
CA VAL A 44 16.85 -1.93 0.67
C VAL A 44 15.55 -1.15 0.47
N LYS A 45 15.47 0.06 1.02
CA LYS A 45 14.24 0.87 0.92
C LYS A 45 13.93 1.24 -0.53
N ARG A 46 14.93 1.66 -1.30
CA ARG A 46 14.75 2.01 -2.70
C ARG A 46 14.33 0.80 -3.54
N GLU A 47 15.07 -0.28 -3.40
CA GLU A 47 14.89 -1.45 -4.25
C GLU A 47 13.57 -2.17 -3.98
N PHE A 48 13.22 -2.36 -2.71
CA PHE A 48 11.95 -2.97 -2.37
C PHE A 48 10.73 -2.06 -2.60
N ASN A 49 10.89 -0.74 -2.63
CA ASN A 49 9.84 0.15 -3.13
C ASN A 49 9.56 -0.06 -4.61
N LYS A 50 10.61 -0.30 -5.45
CA LYS A 50 10.41 -0.68 -6.86
C LYS A 50 9.67 -2.00 -6.99
N VAL A 51 10.09 -3.01 -6.21
CA VAL A 51 9.41 -4.31 -6.16
C VAL A 51 7.94 -4.14 -5.81
N MET A 52 7.64 -3.40 -4.73
CA MET A 52 6.25 -3.19 -4.29
C MET A 52 5.40 -2.51 -5.35
N PHE A 53 5.92 -1.48 -6.01
CA PHE A 53 5.22 -0.77 -7.07
C PHE A 53 4.85 -1.72 -8.22
N ASN A 54 5.81 -2.50 -8.69
CA ASN A 54 5.59 -3.42 -9.81
C ASN A 54 4.65 -4.58 -9.45
N ILE A 55 4.82 -5.18 -8.29
CA ILE A 55 3.94 -6.26 -7.83
C ILE A 55 2.49 -5.78 -7.67
N SER A 56 2.29 -4.57 -7.16
CA SER A 56 0.94 -3.99 -7.02
C SER A 56 0.22 -3.84 -8.35
N ASN A 57 0.97 -3.64 -9.45
CA ASN A 57 0.41 -3.47 -10.78
C ASN A 57 0.33 -4.79 -11.55
N TYR A 58 1.34 -5.65 -11.45
CA TYR A 58 1.52 -6.80 -12.34
C TYR A 58 1.51 -8.16 -11.63
N ASP A 59 1.32 -8.21 -10.31
CA ASP A 59 1.38 -9.42 -9.47
C ASP A 59 2.77 -10.04 -9.37
N THR A 60 3.56 -10.01 -10.43
CA THR A 60 4.87 -10.66 -10.51
C THR A 60 5.92 -9.67 -10.97
N TYR A 61 7.08 -9.67 -10.32
CA TYR A 61 8.22 -8.84 -10.67
C TYR A 61 9.48 -9.68 -10.78
N TYR A 62 9.98 -9.84 -12.00
CA TYR A 62 11.20 -10.59 -12.30
C TYR A 62 12.40 -9.66 -12.26
N THR A 63 13.43 -10.06 -11.53
CA THR A 63 14.61 -9.22 -11.33
C THR A 63 15.91 -9.99 -11.47
N SER A 64 16.95 -9.28 -11.84
CA SER A 64 18.33 -9.74 -11.75
C SER A 64 19.11 -8.86 -10.78
N LEU A 65 19.89 -9.45 -9.88
CA LEU A 65 20.77 -8.71 -8.99
C LEU A 65 22.02 -8.27 -9.77
N ARG A 66 22.18 -6.95 -9.87
CA ARG A 66 23.40 -6.31 -10.40
C ARG A 66 24.26 -5.91 -9.22
N GLU A 67 25.45 -6.48 -9.14
CA GLU A 67 26.44 -6.15 -8.12
C GLU A 67 27.64 -5.42 -8.75
N PHE A 68 28.06 -4.36 -8.08
CA PHE A 68 29.27 -3.60 -8.33
C PHE A 68 30.08 -3.52 -7.03
N ASP A 69 31.28 -2.99 -7.09
CA ASP A 69 32.16 -2.93 -5.90
C ASP A 69 31.56 -2.05 -4.79
N ASP A 70 30.89 -0.96 -5.14
CA ASP A 70 30.34 0.05 -4.24
C ASP A 70 28.82 0.00 -4.05
N HIS A 71 28.09 -0.61 -4.98
CA HIS A 71 26.62 -0.68 -4.92
C HIS A 71 26.07 -1.95 -5.54
N ALA A 72 24.81 -2.25 -5.18
CA ALA A 72 24.03 -3.32 -5.79
C ALA A 72 22.59 -2.87 -5.95
N TYR A 73 21.90 -3.33 -7.00
CA TYR A 73 20.50 -3.02 -7.25
C TYR A 73 19.79 -4.14 -8.00
N LEU A 74 18.46 -4.14 -7.95
CA LEU A 74 17.60 -5.04 -8.70
C LEU A 74 17.32 -4.44 -10.08
N GLN A 75 17.82 -5.12 -11.12
CA GLN A 75 17.49 -4.81 -12.51
C GLN A 75 16.25 -5.59 -12.92
N GLU A 76 15.28 -4.89 -13.47
CA GLU A 76 14.05 -5.48 -13.99
C GLU A 76 14.34 -6.34 -15.22
N LEU A 77 13.67 -7.48 -15.28
CA LEU A 77 13.60 -8.34 -16.46
C LEU A 77 12.20 -8.27 -17.08
N PRO A 78 12.10 -8.18 -18.41
CA PRO A 78 10.80 -8.09 -19.07
C PRO A 78 9.97 -9.36 -18.83
N ALA A 79 8.80 -9.20 -18.23
CA ALA A 79 7.95 -10.31 -17.80
C ALA A 79 7.50 -11.21 -18.95
N GLU A 80 7.35 -10.67 -20.16
CA GLU A 80 7.00 -11.40 -21.37
C GLU A 80 8.05 -12.44 -21.83
N TYR A 81 9.29 -12.28 -21.34
CA TYR A 81 10.39 -13.22 -21.58
C TYR A 81 10.71 -14.08 -20.36
N CYS A 82 9.90 -14.02 -19.32
CA CYS A 82 10.06 -14.81 -18.10
C CYS A 82 8.93 -15.84 -17.97
N MET A 83 9.25 -16.99 -17.40
CA MET A 83 8.29 -18.07 -17.13
C MET A 83 8.62 -18.72 -15.79
N ILE A 84 7.64 -18.83 -14.91
CA ILE A 84 7.79 -19.56 -13.66
C ILE A 84 7.86 -21.05 -13.96
N ASP A 85 8.92 -21.71 -13.49
CA ASP A 85 9.15 -23.14 -13.71
C ASP A 85 8.63 -24.00 -12.55
N ALA A 86 9.00 -23.61 -11.33
CA ALA A 86 8.74 -24.42 -10.15
C ALA A 86 8.66 -23.59 -8.88
N ASP A 87 8.04 -24.18 -7.87
CA ASP A 87 8.05 -23.71 -6.50
C ASP A 87 9.35 -24.11 -5.80
N SER A 88 9.85 -23.28 -4.91
CA SER A 88 11.09 -23.49 -4.17
C SER A 88 10.93 -22.96 -2.73
N TYR A 89 11.77 -23.42 -1.82
CA TYR A 89 11.82 -22.88 -0.45
C TYR A 89 12.20 -21.38 -0.39
N LEU A 90 12.76 -20.84 -1.46
CA LEU A 90 13.08 -19.42 -1.62
C LEU A 90 11.95 -18.61 -2.28
N GLY A 91 10.85 -19.27 -2.68
CA GLY A 91 9.79 -18.73 -3.50
C GLY A 91 9.70 -19.45 -4.84
N TYR A 92 9.64 -18.73 -5.93
CA TYR A 92 9.54 -19.33 -7.27
C TYR A 92 10.89 -19.33 -7.98
N LEU A 93 11.17 -20.41 -8.71
CA LEU A 93 12.22 -20.44 -9.72
C LEU A 93 11.59 -20.10 -11.07
N PHE A 94 12.34 -19.39 -11.89
CA PHE A 94 11.89 -19.00 -13.20
C PHE A 94 12.97 -19.13 -14.27
N SER A 95 12.53 -19.28 -15.49
CA SER A 95 13.39 -19.26 -16.70
C SER A 95 13.25 -17.94 -17.44
N PHE A 96 14.37 -17.47 -17.98
CA PHE A 96 14.42 -16.32 -18.85
C PHE A 96 14.70 -16.72 -20.29
N ASN A 97 13.95 -16.15 -21.23
CA ASN A 97 14.14 -16.39 -22.65
C ASN A 97 15.26 -15.53 -23.22
N LEU A 98 16.42 -16.14 -23.45
CA LEU A 98 17.62 -15.46 -23.96
C LEU A 98 17.44 -14.88 -25.38
N SER A 99 16.41 -15.30 -26.12
CA SER A 99 16.08 -14.70 -27.42
C SER A 99 15.75 -13.20 -27.33
N TYR A 100 15.46 -12.70 -26.13
CA TYR A 100 15.28 -11.29 -25.84
C TYR A 100 16.45 -10.43 -26.37
N PHE A 101 17.70 -10.87 -26.14
CA PHE A 101 18.88 -10.13 -26.59
C PHE A 101 19.06 -10.10 -28.11
N VAL A 102 18.45 -11.05 -28.82
CA VAL A 102 18.49 -11.07 -30.30
C VAL A 102 17.35 -10.25 -30.89
N GLN A 103 16.15 -10.39 -30.32
CA GLN A 103 14.92 -9.83 -30.89
C GLN A 103 14.73 -8.35 -30.60
N SER A 104 15.12 -7.93 -29.39
CA SER A 104 14.90 -6.55 -28.94
C SER A 104 16.01 -5.58 -29.34
N GLY A 105 17.16 -6.10 -29.83
CA GLY A 105 18.35 -5.29 -30.11
C GLY A 105 18.98 -4.66 -28.86
N VAL A 106 18.66 -5.20 -27.68
CA VAL A 106 19.17 -4.74 -26.38
C VAL A 106 20.60 -5.23 -26.21
N ASP A 107 21.48 -4.34 -25.78
CA ASP A 107 22.85 -4.69 -25.48
C ASP A 107 22.93 -5.58 -24.22
N ILE A 108 23.43 -6.80 -24.39
CA ILE A 108 23.61 -7.77 -23.31
C ILE A 108 24.62 -7.30 -22.26
N ASP A 109 25.55 -6.42 -22.60
CA ASP A 109 26.50 -5.86 -21.66
C ASP A 109 25.84 -4.90 -20.63
N GLY A 110 24.64 -4.45 -20.94
CA GLY A 110 23.76 -3.75 -19.99
C GLY A 110 23.19 -4.64 -18.88
N TYR A 111 23.38 -5.97 -18.94
CA TYR A 111 22.85 -6.95 -17.98
C TYR A 111 23.97 -7.59 -17.14
N ALA A 112 23.60 -8.39 -16.13
CA ALA A 112 24.56 -9.08 -15.30
C ALA A 112 25.44 -10.03 -16.14
N PRO A 113 26.75 -10.20 -15.82
CA PRO A 113 27.66 -11.01 -16.63
C PRO A 113 27.22 -12.45 -16.86
N CYS A 114 26.39 -13.00 -15.96
CA CYS A 114 25.83 -14.33 -16.10
C CYS A 114 24.95 -14.49 -17.35
N PHE A 115 24.23 -13.44 -17.76
CA PHE A 115 23.41 -13.47 -19.00
C PHE A 115 24.29 -13.65 -20.23
N LYS A 116 25.41 -12.94 -20.31
CA LYS A 116 26.35 -13.08 -21.42
C LYS A 116 26.96 -14.48 -21.47
N ALA A 117 27.32 -15.03 -20.30
CA ALA A 117 27.82 -16.40 -20.22
C ALA A 117 26.77 -17.43 -20.65
N MET A 118 25.54 -17.32 -20.17
CA MET A 118 24.45 -18.20 -20.55
C MET A 118 24.10 -18.07 -22.05
N PHE A 119 24.06 -16.88 -22.58
CA PHE A 119 23.80 -16.63 -24.01
C PHE A 119 24.88 -17.25 -24.91
N ASN A 120 26.14 -17.06 -24.57
CA ASN A 120 27.25 -17.66 -25.33
C ASN A 120 27.23 -19.19 -25.26
N ASN A 121 26.95 -19.76 -24.09
CA ASN A 121 26.82 -21.22 -23.95
C ASN A 121 25.63 -21.77 -24.75
N ALA A 122 24.53 -21.04 -24.79
CA ALA A 122 23.37 -21.39 -25.58
C ALA A 122 23.66 -21.40 -27.09
N LEU A 123 24.37 -20.38 -27.58
CA LEU A 123 24.79 -20.30 -28.97
C LEU A 123 25.71 -21.46 -29.34
N GLN A 124 26.75 -21.75 -28.52
CA GLN A 124 27.66 -22.88 -28.75
C GLN A 124 26.94 -24.23 -28.75
N SER A 125 25.98 -24.42 -27.86
CA SER A 125 25.17 -25.64 -27.81
C SER A 125 24.31 -25.79 -29.05
N SER A 126 23.79 -24.71 -29.62
CA SER A 126 22.95 -24.76 -30.82
C SER A 126 23.76 -25.10 -32.10
N GLU A 127 25.04 -24.71 -32.16
CA GLU A 127 25.90 -25.07 -33.26
C GLU A 127 26.30 -26.57 -33.25
N ASN A 128 26.43 -27.14 -32.05
CA ASN A 128 26.91 -28.51 -31.88
C ASN A 128 25.81 -29.57 -31.75
N THR A 129 24.56 -29.18 -31.55
CA THR A 129 23.46 -30.13 -31.32
C THR A 129 22.30 -29.75 -32.22
N TYR A 130 22.16 -30.49 -33.32
CA TYR A 130 20.99 -30.38 -34.20
C TYR A 130 19.71 -30.36 -33.38
N GLY A 131 19.12 -29.19 -33.23
CA GLY A 131 17.71 -29.04 -32.88
C GLY A 131 17.37 -28.97 -31.41
N SER A 132 18.30 -28.82 -30.43
CA SER A 132 17.90 -29.13 -29.08
C SER A 132 17.33 -28.00 -28.22
N ASN A 133 17.76 -26.76 -28.36
CA ASN A 133 17.34 -25.76 -27.35
C ASN A 133 16.82 -24.43 -27.87
N LEU A 134 16.98 -24.16 -29.16
CA LEU A 134 16.39 -23.01 -29.83
C LEU A 134 15.15 -23.46 -30.59
N ALA A 135 14.01 -23.52 -29.95
CA ALA A 135 12.74 -23.79 -30.61
C ALA A 135 12.15 -22.51 -31.18
N LYS A 136 11.81 -22.52 -32.46
CA LYS A 136 11.06 -21.44 -33.09
C LYS A 136 9.58 -21.64 -32.80
N HIS A 137 9.05 -20.85 -31.88
CA HIS A 137 7.61 -20.87 -31.57
C HIS A 137 6.94 -19.64 -32.17
N ASN A 138 5.91 -19.84 -33.02
CA ASN A 138 5.20 -18.76 -33.71
C ASN A 138 6.10 -17.76 -34.45
N GLY A 139 7.17 -18.25 -35.09
CA GLY A 139 8.13 -17.41 -35.80
C GLY A 139 9.19 -16.73 -34.95
N ARG A 140 9.15 -16.87 -33.66
CA ARG A 140 10.13 -16.31 -32.71
C ARG A 140 11.05 -17.39 -32.18
N TRP A 141 12.32 -17.04 -31.94
CA TRP A 141 13.25 -17.91 -31.27
C TRP A 141 12.90 -17.96 -29.79
N VAL A 142 12.65 -19.15 -29.25
CA VAL A 142 12.33 -19.37 -27.85
C VAL A 142 13.43 -20.23 -27.25
N TYR A 143 14.17 -19.64 -26.34
CA TYR A 143 15.19 -20.32 -25.56
C TYR A 143 15.08 -19.92 -24.09
N TYR A 144 14.47 -20.77 -23.28
CA TYR A 144 14.30 -20.58 -21.85
C TYR A 144 15.48 -21.23 -21.11
N GLN A 145 16.19 -20.43 -20.34
CA GLN A 145 17.22 -20.89 -19.44
C GLN A 145 16.81 -20.59 -18.00
N GLN A 146 16.79 -21.63 -17.18
CA GLN A 146 16.47 -21.47 -15.75
C GLN A 146 17.49 -20.56 -15.06
N MET A 147 16.99 -19.58 -14.35
CA MET A 147 17.83 -18.61 -13.64
C MET A 147 18.20 -19.15 -12.24
N HIS A 148 19.45 -18.97 -11.87
CA HIS A 148 19.91 -19.34 -10.54
C HIS A 148 19.60 -18.23 -9.54
N PRO A 149 19.16 -18.55 -8.30
CA PRO A 149 18.84 -17.55 -7.27
C PRO A 149 19.97 -16.57 -6.93
N ASP A 150 21.22 -16.94 -7.21
CA ASP A 150 22.37 -16.03 -7.06
C ASP A 150 22.28 -14.79 -7.95
N ASN A 151 21.70 -14.94 -9.12
CA ASN A 151 21.71 -13.92 -10.16
C ASN A 151 20.35 -13.30 -10.43
N ALA A 152 19.28 -14.02 -10.11
CA ALA A 152 17.94 -13.57 -10.43
C ALA A 152 16.93 -14.02 -9.39
N TRP A 153 15.91 -13.20 -9.18
CA TRP A 153 14.88 -13.40 -8.18
C TRP A 153 13.52 -12.95 -8.72
N VAL A 154 12.48 -13.66 -8.33
CA VAL A 154 11.11 -13.29 -8.65
C VAL A 154 10.34 -12.99 -7.36
N PHE A 155 9.69 -11.85 -7.35
CA PHE A 155 8.77 -11.46 -6.28
C PHE A 155 7.34 -11.56 -6.79
N LYS A 156 6.43 -12.04 -5.94
CA LYS A 156 5.05 -12.27 -6.35
C LYS A 156 4.06 -11.91 -5.23
N TYR A 157 2.99 -11.20 -5.61
CA TYR A 157 1.97 -10.83 -4.64
C TYR A 157 1.07 -12.02 -4.28
N ASN A 158 0.61 -12.76 -5.28
CA ASN A 158 -0.21 -13.95 -5.08
C ASN A 158 0.64 -15.22 -5.15
N ASN A 159 1.08 -15.72 -3.98
CA ASN A 159 1.93 -16.90 -3.89
C ASN A 159 1.19 -18.23 -4.08
N ASN A 160 -0.13 -18.24 -4.18
CA ASN A 160 -0.92 -19.46 -4.31
C ASN A 160 -1.08 -19.94 -5.76
N PHE A 161 -0.65 -19.14 -6.70
CA PHE A 161 -0.83 -19.41 -8.12
C PHE A 161 0.41 -19.00 -8.92
N ALA A 162 0.94 -19.93 -9.72
CA ALA A 162 2.17 -19.70 -10.49
C ALA A 162 1.96 -18.68 -11.63
N GLY A 163 0.74 -18.60 -12.20
CA GLY A 163 0.41 -17.58 -13.20
C GLY A 163 0.40 -16.18 -12.61
N SER A 164 0.66 -15.17 -13.44
CA SER A 164 0.57 -13.76 -13.04
C SER A 164 -0.87 -13.27 -13.21
N VAL A 165 -1.48 -12.83 -12.12
CA VAL A 165 -2.83 -12.23 -12.10
C VAL A 165 -2.73 -10.87 -11.42
N PRO A 166 -2.75 -9.77 -12.20
CA PRO A 166 -2.67 -8.44 -11.64
C PRO A 166 -3.73 -8.22 -10.56
N PRO A 167 -3.38 -7.69 -9.39
CA PRO A 167 -4.34 -7.44 -8.32
C PRO A 167 -5.47 -6.46 -8.69
N VAL A 168 -5.24 -5.68 -9.74
CA VAL A 168 -6.20 -4.70 -10.27
C VAL A 168 -7.07 -5.25 -11.41
N LEU A 169 -6.99 -6.56 -11.70
CA LEU A 169 -7.72 -7.16 -12.82
C LEU A 169 -9.24 -6.95 -12.70
N ASP A 170 -9.78 -7.10 -11.50
CA ASP A 170 -11.20 -6.94 -11.25
C ASP A 170 -11.69 -5.51 -11.57
N MET A 171 -10.85 -4.51 -11.29
CA MET A 171 -11.14 -3.12 -11.66
C MET A 171 -11.30 -2.92 -13.18
N PHE A 172 -10.55 -3.65 -14.01
CA PHE A 172 -10.69 -3.53 -15.47
C PHE A 172 -12.05 -4.02 -15.96
N LEU A 173 -12.58 -5.06 -15.33
CA LEU A 173 -13.91 -5.56 -15.64
C LEU A 173 -14.98 -4.51 -15.34
N ASP A 174 -14.89 -3.85 -14.20
CA ASP A 174 -15.83 -2.81 -13.81
C ASP A 174 -15.62 -1.52 -14.59
N TYR A 175 -14.38 -1.16 -14.88
CA TYR A 175 -14.10 -0.04 -15.78
C TYR A 175 -14.75 -0.23 -17.17
N SER A 176 -14.75 -1.44 -17.69
CA SER A 176 -15.43 -1.74 -18.97
C SER A 176 -16.95 -1.55 -18.92
N LYS A 177 -17.55 -1.74 -17.73
CA LYS A 177 -18.98 -1.53 -17.48
C LYS A 177 -19.30 -0.05 -17.28
N LEU A 178 -18.36 0.74 -16.74
CA LEU A 178 -18.56 2.16 -16.41
C LEU A 178 -19.05 2.99 -17.60
N SER A 179 -18.52 2.72 -18.79
CA SER A 179 -18.99 3.37 -20.03
C SER A 179 -20.47 3.10 -20.27
N LYS A 180 -20.91 1.86 -20.09
CA LYS A 180 -22.32 1.46 -20.27
C LYS A 180 -23.24 2.12 -19.23
N PHE A 181 -22.76 2.25 -17.98
CA PHE A 181 -23.53 2.94 -16.92
C PHE A 181 -23.64 4.44 -17.21
N LYS A 182 -22.60 5.05 -17.76
CA LYS A 182 -22.63 6.45 -18.20
C LYS A 182 -23.66 6.66 -19.31
N ASP A 183 -23.68 5.79 -20.32
CA ASP A 183 -24.65 5.85 -21.39
C ASP A 183 -26.10 5.66 -20.88
N LEU A 184 -26.28 4.73 -19.91
CA LEU A 184 -27.57 4.53 -19.25
C LEU A 184 -28.03 5.73 -18.43
N GLU A 185 -27.10 6.40 -17.74
CA GLU A 185 -27.40 7.61 -16.96
C GLU A 185 -27.76 8.79 -17.88
N GLU A 186 -27.07 8.94 -19.02
CA GLU A 186 -27.43 9.92 -20.03
C GLU A 186 -28.83 9.64 -20.60
N ALA A 187 -29.11 8.39 -20.97
CA ALA A 187 -30.45 7.99 -21.44
C ALA A 187 -31.53 8.20 -20.38
N LYS A 188 -31.21 7.94 -19.11
CA LYS A 188 -32.12 8.24 -17.99
C LYS A 188 -32.40 9.73 -17.86
N LYS A 189 -31.37 10.58 -17.92
CA LYS A 189 -31.52 12.03 -17.88
C LYS A 189 -32.33 12.57 -19.06
N GLU A 190 -32.15 11.98 -20.25
CA GLU A 190 -32.99 12.31 -21.41
C GLU A 190 -34.45 11.93 -21.19
N LEU A 191 -34.72 10.72 -20.63
CA LEU A 191 -36.07 10.29 -20.27
C LEU A 191 -36.69 11.17 -19.18
N GLU A 192 -35.91 11.57 -18.16
CA GLU A 192 -36.36 12.48 -17.10
C GLU A 192 -36.69 13.89 -17.67
N ALA A 193 -35.97 14.34 -18.70
CA ALA A 193 -36.25 15.56 -19.39
C ALA A 193 -37.49 15.45 -20.34
N TYR A 194 -37.88 14.20 -20.67
CA TYR A 194 -39.01 13.94 -21.54
C TYR A 194 -40.31 13.93 -20.74
N LYS A 195 -41.18 14.89 -21.00
CA LYS A 195 -42.51 15.04 -20.36
C LYS A 195 -43.61 14.78 -21.37
N VAL A 196 -44.47 13.85 -21.07
CA VAL A 196 -45.67 13.62 -21.90
C VAL A 196 -46.88 14.21 -21.19
N ILE A 197 -47.46 15.18 -21.81
CA ILE A 197 -48.66 15.86 -21.32
C ILE A 197 -49.85 15.34 -22.11
N PHE A 198 -50.79 14.67 -21.43
CA PHE A 198 -52.05 14.27 -22.01
C PHE A 198 -53.12 15.27 -21.62
N ALA A 199 -53.71 15.98 -22.60
CA ALA A 199 -54.90 16.78 -22.36
C ALA A 199 -56.14 15.92 -22.50
N SER A 200 -56.99 15.90 -21.48
CA SER A 200 -58.31 15.24 -21.58
C SER A 200 -59.29 16.16 -22.30
N VAL A 201 -59.99 15.60 -23.26
CA VAL A 201 -61.07 16.27 -23.95
C VAL A 201 -62.38 15.80 -23.37
N PRO A 202 -63.15 16.66 -22.64
CA PRO A 202 -64.39 16.28 -22.03
C PRO A 202 -65.42 15.97 -23.11
N ARG A 203 -66.26 14.97 -22.86
CA ARG A 203 -67.43 14.65 -23.66
C ARG A 203 -68.58 15.55 -23.25
N LEU A 204 -69.42 15.99 -24.20
CA LEU A 204 -70.65 16.68 -23.92
C LEU A 204 -71.62 15.75 -23.24
N GLN A 205 -71.84 15.95 -21.94
CA GLN A 205 -72.90 15.27 -21.20
C GLN A 205 -74.22 16.01 -21.42
N ASN A 206 -74.87 15.76 -22.53
CA ASN A 206 -76.25 16.14 -22.65
C ASN A 206 -77.13 15.02 -22.10
N GLY A 207 -77.88 15.33 -21.06
CA GLY A 207 -78.73 14.40 -20.29
C GLY A 207 -79.94 13.78 -21.02
N LYS A 208 -79.88 13.67 -22.33
CA LYS A 208 -80.84 12.91 -23.15
C LYS A 208 -80.10 12.22 -24.27
N MET A 209 -79.94 10.94 -24.09
CA MET A 209 -79.74 9.90 -25.11
C MET A 209 -79.23 10.32 -26.47
N GLY A 210 -77.95 10.26 -26.62
CA GLY A 210 -77.29 10.28 -27.91
C GLY A 210 -75.92 9.66 -27.72
N ASN A 211 -75.83 8.34 -27.66
CA ASN A 211 -74.59 7.60 -27.69
C ASN A 211 -73.91 7.69 -29.06
N LYS A 212 -73.55 8.86 -29.50
CA LYS A 212 -72.62 9.03 -30.59
C LYS A 212 -71.22 9.03 -29.97
N VAL A 213 -70.40 8.14 -30.45
CA VAL A 213 -69.05 7.90 -29.96
C VAL A 213 -68.14 9.16 -30.09
N ASP A 214 -68.58 10.16 -30.87
CA ASP A 214 -67.75 11.32 -31.23
C ASP A 214 -68.28 12.69 -30.70
N ASP A 215 -69.11 12.67 -29.65
CA ASP A 215 -69.63 13.91 -29.05
C ASP A 215 -68.62 14.53 -28.05
N PHE A 216 -67.63 15.25 -28.59
CA PHE A 216 -66.64 15.95 -27.80
C PHE A 216 -67.02 17.46 -27.64
N ALA A 217 -66.62 18.04 -26.52
CA ALA A 217 -66.88 19.45 -26.21
C ALA A 217 -66.12 20.45 -27.11
N ILE A 218 -65.14 20.00 -27.82
CA ILE A 218 -64.26 20.79 -28.69
C ILE A 218 -64.15 20.09 -30.03
N SER A 219 -64.25 20.87 -31.14
CA SER A 219 -64.05 20.31 -32.47
C SER A 219 -62.63 19.84 -32.69
N ALA A 220 -62.43 18.85 -33.56
CA ALA A 220 -61.10 18.33 -33.91
C ALA A 220 -60.16 19.43 -34.47
N GLU A 221 -60.71 20.42 -35.18
CA GLU A 221 -59.93 21.51 -35.73
C GLU A 221 -59.46 22.51 -34.65
N GLU A 222 -60.32 22.85 -33.72
CA GLU A 222 -59.99 23.71 -32.55
C GLU A 222 -58.97 23.05 -31.63
N LEU A 223 -59.14 21.73 -31.39
CA LEU A 223 -58.16 20.93 -30.63
C LEU A 223 -56.79 20.93 -31.32
N GLY A 224 -56.77 20.77 -32.66
CA GLY A 224 -55.53 20.83 -33.42
C GLY A 224 -54.81 22.17 -33.30
N LYS A 225 -55.56 23.28 -33.36
CA LYS A 225 -55.01 24.64 -33.16
C LYS A 225 -54.49 24.83 -31.74
N PHE A 226 -55.22 24.36 -30.75
CA PHE A 226 -54.79 24.41 -29.35
C PHE A 226 -53.50 23.63 -29.12
N ILE A 227 -53.40 22.40 -29.64
CA ILE A 227 -52.19 21.57 -29.54
C ILE A 227 -51.01 22.27 -30.23
N ALA A 228 -51.19 22.87 -31.39
CA ALA A 228 -50.15 23.60 -32.11
C ALA A 228 -49.64 24.80 -31.29
N THR A 229 -50.56 25.59 -30.71
CA THR A 229 -50.23 26.77 -29.88
C THR A 229 -49.48 26.33 -28.60
N VAL A 230 -49.90 25.23 -27.96
CA VAL A 230 -49.22 24.73 -26.76
C VAL A 230 -47.84 24.23 -27.12
N LYS A 231 -47.68 23.47 -28.22
CA LYS A 231 -46.36 23.02 -28.71
C LYS A 231 -45.43 24.18 -29.04
N GLU A 232 -45.92 25.22 -29.67
CA GLU A 232 -45.17 26.42 -29.99
C GLU A 232 -44.76 27.20 -28.73
N SER A 233 -45.64 27.37 -27.77
CA SER A 233 -45.36 28.02 -26.49
C SER A 233 -44.36 27.24 -25.65
N LEU A 234 -44.46 25.90 -25.61
CA LEU A 234 -43.53 25.04 -24.90
C LEU A 234 -42.17 24.95 -25.59
N GLY A 235 -42.16 24.91 -26.94
CA GLY A 235 -40.93 24.86 -27.72
C GLY A 235 -40.13 26.16 -27.64
N SER A 236 -40.78 27.30 -27.56
CA SER A 236 -40.11 28.61 -27.45
C SER A 236 -39.48 28.86 -26.07
N ASN A 237 -40.05 28.28 -25.01
CA ASN A 237 -39.64 28.55 -23.64
C ASN A 237 -38.65 27.50 -23.05
N LEU A 238 -38.54 26.32 -23.64
CA LEU A 238 -37.76 25.21 -23.06
C LEU A 238 -36.42 24.91 -23.73
N GLY A 239 -36.04 25.65 -24.74
CA GLY A 239 -34.78 25.40 -25.47
C GLY A 239 -34.74 24.04 -26.16
N SER A 240 -33.80 23.83 -27.07
CA SER A 240 -33.74 22.68 -27.98
C SER A 240 -33.47 21.30 -27.32
N LYS A 241 -33.40 21.20 -26.00
CA LYS A 241 -33.02 19.99 -25.30
C LYS A 241 -34.10 19.29 -24.46
N SER A 242 -35.28 19.88 -24.29
CA SER A 242 -36.37 19.22 -23.55
C SER A 242 -37.50 18.89 -24.54
N ALA A 243 -37.63 17.56 -24.79
CA ALA A 243 -38.71 17.03 -25.61
C ALA A 243 -39.98 16.91 -24.76
N VAL A 244 -40.88 17.89 -24.91
CA VAL A 244 -42.23 17.79 -24.33
C VAL A 244 -43.17 17.35 -25.46
N ASP A 245 -43.70 16.14 -25.36
CA ASP A 245 -44.69 15.62 -26.30
C ASP A 245 -46.09 15.86 -25.70
N PHE A 246 -46.89 16.60 -26.43
CA PHE A 246 -48.26 16.95 -26.07
C PHE A 246 -49.23 16.12 -26.91
N LYS A 247 -50.04 15.27 -26.24
CA LYS A 247 -51.05 14.44 -26.90
C LYS A 247 -52.40 14.71 -26.29
N ALA A 248 -53.42 14.82 -27.13
CA ALA A 248 -54.82 14.87 -26.69
C ALA A 248 -55.44 13.47 -26.86
N ALA A 249 -56.12 13.02 -25.83
CA ALA A 249 -56.83 11.75 -25.86
C ALA A 249 -58.19 11.90 -25.18
N PRO A 250 -59.23 11.18 -25.61
CA PRO A 250 -60.56 11.21 -25.02
C PRO A 250 -60.58 10.44 -23.67
N LEU A 251 -59.83 10.95 -22.70
CA LEU A 251 -59.70 10.36 -21.36
C LEU A 251 -60.39 11.28 -20.36
N GLU A 252 -61.16 10.72 -19.42
CA GLU A 252 -61.89 11.47 -18.39
C GLU A 252 -60.98 12.12 -17.36
N ASN A 253 -59.73 11.65 -17.22
CA ASN A 253 -58.80 12.17 -16.26
C ASN A 253 -57.46 12.58 -16.93
N PHE A 254 -57.03 13.77 -16.63
CA PHE A 254 -55.70 14.25 -16.99
C PHE A 254 -54.64 13.52 -16.13
N LYS A 255 -53.73 12.79 -16.77
CA LYS A 255 -52.57 12.23 -16.09
C LYS A 255 -51.31 12.73 -16.75
N MET A 256 -50.52 13.43 -16.02
CA MET A 256 -49.14 13.75 -16.38
C MET A 256 -48.27 12.56 -16.04
N PHE A 257 -47.65 11.94 -17.03
CA PHE A 257 -46.61 10.95 -16.81
C PHE A 257 -45.30 11.71 -16.62
N ASP A 258 -44.88 11.76 -15.39
CA ASP A 258 -43.55 12.26 -15.01
C ASP A 258 -42.64 11.04 -14.79
N PHE A 259 -41.58 10.98 -15.58
CA PHE A 259 -40.54 9.97 -15.44
C PHE A 259 -39.51 10.36 -14.38
N SER A 260 -39.89 11.23 -13.45
CA SER A 260 -39.02 11.60 -12.33
C SER A 260 -38.71 10.37 -11.50
N PRO A 261 -37.43 10.12 -11.21
CA PRO A 261 -37.03 8.99 -10.38
C PRO A 261 -37.65 9.13 -8.98
N SER A 262 -38.07 8.01 -8.41
CA SER A 262 -38.42 8.00 -7.00
C SER A 262 -37.17 8.43 -6.20
N ALA A 263 -37.37 9.19 -5.12
CA ALA A 263 -36.28 9.71 -4.28
C ALA A 263 -35.33 8.61 -3.70
N SER A 264 -35.61 7.35 -3.95
CA SER A 264 -34.81 6.19 -3.54
C SER A 264 -33.82 5.68 -4.60
N GLU A 265 -33.89 6.17 -5.84
CA GLU A 265 -32.96 5.72 -6.87
C GLU A 265 -31.62 6.46 -6.73
N LYS A 266 -30.67 5.77 -6.09
CA LYS A 266 -29.28 6.19 -5.99
C LYS A 266 -28.70 6.38 -7.40
N ASN A 267 -27.83 7.35 -7.52
CA ASN A 267 -27.03 7.55 -8.72
C ASN A 267 -26.26 6.26 -9.06
N LEU A 268 -26.67 5.59 -10.15
CA LEU A 268 -26.09 4.32 -10.59
C LEU A 268 -24.59 4.47 -10.84
N LEU A 269 -24.19 5.57 -11.48
CA LEU A 269 -22.78 5.85 -11.77
C LEU A 269 -21.96 5.98 -10.48
N GLU A 270 -22.47 6.70 -9.49
CA GLU A 270 -21.80 6.85 -8.19
C GLU A 270 -21.70 5.53 -7.46
N THR A 271 -22.73 4.71 -7.52
CA THR A 271 -22.72 3.37 -6.92
C THR A 271 -21.66 2.48 -7.56
N GLU A 272 -21.57 2.47 -8.90
CA GLU A 272 -20.56 1.68 -9.60
C GLU A 272 -19.14 2.21 -9.42
N MET A 273 -18.96 3.52 -9.38
CA MET A 273 -17.67 4.11 -9.03
C MET A 273 -17.23 3.69 -7.62
N ASN A 274 -18.15 3.69 -6.66
CA ASN A 274 -17.87 3.26 -5.29
C ASN A 274 -17.55 1.75 -5.24
N ASN A 275 -18.24 0.92 -6.02
CA ASN A 275 -17.94 -0.52 -6.13
C ASN A 275 -16.54 -0.74 -6.71
N MET A 276 -16.20 -0.07 -7.83
CA MET A 276 -14.89 -0.15 -8.46
C MET A 276 -13.77 0.23 -7.49
N VAL A 277 -13.99 1.25 -6.66
CA VAL A 277 -13.02 1.66 -5.65
C VAL A 277 -12.89 0.65 -4.53
N ARG A 278 -14.00 0.05 -4.08
CA ARG A 278 -13.96 -1.05 -3.09
C ARG A 278 -13.19 -2.25 -3.62
N GLU A 279 -13.38 -2.63 -4.87
CA GLU A 279 -12.65 -3.74 -5.50
C GLU A 279 -11.15 -3.44 -5.66
N SER A 280 -10.77 -2.17 -5.86
CA SER A 280 -9.36 -1.78 -5.81
C SER A 280 -8.72 -1.94 -4.43
N GLY A 281 -9.52 -2.21 -3.41
CA GLY A 281 -9.10 -2.25 -2.01
C GLY A 281 -8.86 -0.87 -1.41
N MET A 282 -9.32 0.19 -2.08
CA MET A 282 -9.38 1.53 -1.49
C MET A 282 -10.65 1.64 -0.65
N ALA A 283 -10.56 2.26 0.52
CA ALA A 283 -11.75 2.50 1.33
C ALA A 283 -12.57 3.66 0.74
N ASP A 284 -13.89 3.51 0.75
CA ASP A 284 -14.88 4.56 0.39
C ASP A 284 -14.56 5.92 1.02
N ALA A 285 -13.95 5.88 2.22
CA ALA A 285 -13.56 7.07 2.97
C ALA A 285 -12.63 8.03 2.23
N ILE A 286 -11.83 7.54 1.26
CA ILE A 286 -10.89 8.39 0.51
C ILE A 286 -11.62 9.16 -0.57
N LEU A 287 -12.61 8.53 -1.22
CA LEU A 287 -13.34 9.16 -2.33
C LEU A 287 -14.45 10.07 -1.88
N GLN A 288 -15.16 9.69 -0.82
CA GLN A 288 -16.31 10.46 -0.35
C GLN A 288 -15.92 11.66 0.54
N GLY A 289 -14.62 11.89 0.78
CA GLY A 289 -14.17 12.97 1.66
C GLY A 289 -14.70 12.86 3.09
N GLY A 290 -15.17 11.68 3.46
CA GLY A 290 -15.73 11.41 4.77
C GLY A 290 -14.65 11.52 5.85
N ASN A 291 -14.79 12.45 6.77
CA ASN A 291 -13.92 12.64 7.93
C ASN A 291 -14.05 11.49 8.96
N ASN A 292 -14.36 10.28 8.52
CA ASN A 292 -14.48 9.14 9.41
C ASN A 292 -13.09 8.55 9.70
N VAL A 293 -12.55 8.89 10.87
CA VAL A 293 -11.24 8.41 11.35
C VAL A 293 -11.16 6.88 11.33
N SER A 294 -12.25 6.18 11.63
CA SER A 294 -12.29 4.72 11.61
C SER A 294 -12.06 4.14 10.21
N SER A 295 -12.66 4.72 9.18
CA SER A 295 -12.48 4.28 7.79
C SER A 295 -11.05 4.54 7.29
N ILE A 296 -10.46 5.68 7.67
CA ILE A 296 -9.07 6.00 7.35
C ILE A 296 -8.13 5.00 8.04
N ASN A 297 -8.38 4.67 9.30
CA ASN A 297 -7.57 3.69 10.03
C ASN A 297 -7.71 2.28 9.43
N LEU A 298 -8.91 1.86 9.04
CA LEU A 298 -9.12 0.58 8.36
C LEU A 298 -8.34 0.51 7.03
N TYR A 299 -8.37 1.58 6.26
CA TYR A 299 -7.58 1.68 5.02
C TYR A 299 -6.07 1.56 5.27
N LYS A 300 -5.55 2.28 6.26
CA LYS A 300 -4.14 2.18 6.68
C LYS A 300 -3.77 0.75 7.07
N GLN A 301 -4.61 0.09 7.87
CA GLN A 301 -4.40 -1.30 8.27
C GLN A 301 -4.42 -2.26 7.07
N THR A 302 -5.35 -2.07 6.13
CA THR A 302 -5.44 -2.91 4.93
C THR A 302 -4.19 -2.77 4.06
N ILE A 303 -3.69 -1.55 3.86
CA ILE A 303 -2.45 -1.33 3.10
C ILE A 303 -1.25 -1.91 3.85
N SER A 304 -1.16 -1.70 5.17
CA SER A 304 -0.08 -2.27 5.97
C SER A 304 -0.05 -3.79 5.86
N ALA A 305 -1.19 -4.46 5.99
CA ALA A 305 -1.28 -5.92 5.84
C ALA A 305 -0.85 -6.40 4.44
N LYS A 306 -1.19 -5.67 3.38
CA LYS A 306 -0.73 -5.97 2.01
C LYS A 306 0.79 -5.87 1.89
N MET A 307 1.41 -4.88 2.52
CA MET A 307 2.86 -4.69 2.52
C MET A 307 3.58 -5.75 3.34
N GLU A 308 3.10 -6.03 4.55
CA GLU A 308 3.68 -7.03 5.44
C GLU A 308 3.69 -8.43 4.85
N LYS A 309 2.73 -8.74 3.97
CA LYS A 309 2.70 -10.00 3.22
C LYS A 309 3.95 -10.23 2.36
N LEU A 310 4.64 -9.17 1.94
CA LEU A 310 5.84 -9.26 1.12
C LEU A 310 7.13 -9.34 1.94
N TYR A 311 7.10 -9.01 3.23
CA TYR A 311 8.30 -9.01 4.08
C TYR A 311 8.99 -10.37 4.14
N PRO A 312 8.30 -11.53 4.18
CA PRO A 312 8.96 -12.83 4.11
C PRO A 312 9.77 -13.04 2.83
N GLN A 313 9.31 -12.54 1.68
CA GLN A 313 10.04 -12.63 0.41
C GLN A 313 11.27 -11.72 0.42
N PHE A 314 11.15 -10.52 0.98
CA PHE A 314 12.29 -9.60 1.15
C PHE A 314 13.33 -10.18 2.11
N ALA A 315 12.85 -10.79 3.20
CA ALA A 315 13.71 -11.48 4.15
C ALA A 315 14.46 -12.63 3.48
N SER A 316 13.75 -13.51 2.78
CA SER A 316 14.36 -14.64 2.05
C SER A 316 15.42 -14.20 1.05
N PHE A 317 15.17 -13.12 0.32
CA PHE A 317 16.14 -12.55 -0.61
C PHE A 317 17.41 -12.08 0.12
N CYS A 318 17.26 -11.26 1.15
CA CYS A 318 18.40 -10.74 1.92
C CYS A 318 19.16 -11.88 2.65
N GLU A 319 18.42 -12.78 3.28
CA GLU A 319 19.00 -13.93 4.00
C GLU A 319 19.82 -14.83 3.07
N TYR A 320 19.32 -15.10 1.88
CA TYR A 320 20.03 -15.91 0.90
C TYR A 320 21.38 -15.29 0.53
N HIS A 321 21.38 -14.02 0.12
CA HIS A 321 22.59 -13.33 -0.32
C HIS A 321 23.59 -13.09 0.82
N ILE A 322 23.11 -12.82 2.03
CA ILE A 322 23.96 -12.64 3.22
C ILE A 322 24.54 -13.98 3.67
N ASN A 323 23.68 -14.97 3.90
CA ASN A 323 24.08 -16.22 4.51
C ASN A 323 24.96 -17.11 3.63
N LYS A 324 24.93 -16.91 2.30
CA LYS A 324 25.87 -17.53 1.37
C LYS A 324 27.33 -17.15 1.68
N ASN A 325 27.56 -15.93 2.11
CA ASN A 325 28.89 -15.35 2.34
C ASN A 325 29.33 -15.36 3.82
N THR A 326 28.54 -15.93 4.72
CA THR A 326 28.87 -16.07 6.15
C THR A 326 29.32 -17.49 6.48
N ASP A 327 30.20 -17.62 7.47
CA ASP A 327 30.79 -18.91 7.86
C ASP A 327 29.93 -19.62 8.95
N LYS A 328 30.16 -19.26 10.22
CA LYS A 328 29.57 -19.93 11.37
C LYS A 328 28.21 -19.36 11.76
N TYR A 329 28.09 -18.05 11.77
CA TYR A 329 26.89 -17.36 12.20
C TYR A 329 26.04 -17.00 10.98
N LYS A 330 24.76 -17.39 11.05
CA LYS A 330 23.78 -17.06 10.03
C LYS A 330 22.85 -15.96 10.57
N PHE A 331 22.19 -15.24 9.68
CA PHE A 331 21.36 -14.11 10.05
C PHE A 331 19.97 -14.28 9.44
N LYS A 332 18.95 -14.10 10.27
CA LYS A 332 17.58 -13.89 9.83
C LYS A 332 17.34 -12.39 9.73
N ILE A 333 16.68 -11.96 8.68
CA ILE A 333 16.36 -10.56 8.50
C ILE A 333 14.88 -10.37 8.77
N LYS A 334 14.56 -9.63 9.83
CA LYS A 334 13.18 -9.32 10.17
C LYS A 334 12.86 -7.92 9.65
N PHE A 335 11.86 -7.84 8.78
CA PHE A 335 11.28 -6.57 8.35
C PHE A 335 10.11 -6.22 9.25
N VAL A 336 10.02 -4.97 9.69
CA VAL A 336 8.99 -4.49 10.60
C VAL A 336 8.52 -3.10 10.22
N GLY A 337 7.22 -2.90 10.40
CA GLY A 337 6.58 -1.60 10.33
C GLY A 337 6.26 -1.10 8.93
N THR A 338 5.44 -0.07 8.93
CA THR A 338 5.02 0.67 7.74
C THR A 338 5.05 2.17 8.05
N MET A 339 4.87 3.01 7.04
CA MET A 339 4.77 4.46 7.27
C MET A 339 3.58 4.85 8.16
N PHE A 340 2.55 3.99 8.24
CA PHE A 340 1.31 4.30 8.95
C PHE A 340 1.39 4.01 10.45
N ASP A 341 2.24 3.09 10.88
CA ASP A 341 2.41 2.67 12.27
C ASP A 341 3.67 3.28 12.94
N ARG A 342 4.41 4.11 12.20
CA ARG A 342 5.68 4.68 12.65
C ARG A 342 5.56 5.45 13.96
N GLU A 343 4.52 6.28 14.10
CA GLU A 343 4.29 7.05 15.31
C GLU A 343 3.94 6.17 16.51
N ASP A 344 3.15 5.13 16.28
CA ASP A 344 2.75 4.20 17.35
C ASP A 344 3.95 3.35 17.79
N ARG A 345 4.78 2.90 16.86
CA ARG A 345 6.05 2.21 17.17
C ARG A 345 7.00 3.12 17.95
N ARG A 346 7.07 4.40 17.57
CA ARG A 346 7.89 5.38 18.30
C ARG A 346 7.42 5.58 19.73
N LYS A 347 6.11 5.68 19.95
CA LYS A 347 5.55 5.77 21.31
C LYS A 347 5.86 4.52 22.12
N ALA A 348 5.59 3.33 21.56
CA ALA A 348 5.89 2.07 22.22
C ALA A 348 7.40 1.94 22.57
N ALA A 349 8.29 2.30 21.64
CA ALA A 349 9.73 2.27 21.89
C ALA A 349 10.18 3.25 22.98
N ASN A 350 9.56 4.43 23.08
CA ASN A 350 9.84 5.36 24.17
C ASN A 350 9.32 4.85 25.52
N GLU A 351 8.14 4.24 25.55
CA GLU A 351 7.60 3.60 26.78
C GLU A 351 8.48 2.43 27.24
N ASP A 352 8.99 1.62 26.33
CA ASP A 352 9.94 0.55 26.63
C ASP A 352 11.23 1.12 27.24
N MET A 353 11.75 2.19 26.65
CA MET A 353 12.95 2.86 27.15
C MET A 353 12.75 3.44 28.56
N GLU A 354 11.57 4.03 28.84
CA GLU A 354 11.22 4.52 30.18
C GLU A 354 11.17 3.38 31.23
N ARG A 355 10.79 2.17 30.80
CA ARG A 355 10.80 0.97 31.62
C ARG A 355 12.18 0.30 31.74
N GLY A 356 13.20 0.86 31.06
CA GLY A 356 14.53 0.30 31.01
C GLY A 356 14.73 -0.85 30.04
N ILE A 357 13.75 -1.10 29.17
CA ILE A 357 13.84 -2.14 28.12
C ILE A 357 14.43 -1.49 26.88
N ILE A 358 15.65 -1.87 26.51
CA ILE A 358 16.32 -1.37 25.31
C ILE A 358 16.10 -2.38 24.19
N THR A 359 15.30 -1.98 23.19
CA THR A 359 15.00 -2.79 22.00
C THR A 359 15.58 -2.14 20.75
N PRO A 360 15.88 -2.89 19.68
CA PRO A 360 16.29 -2.32 18.39
C PRO A 360 15.28 -1.31 17.84
N ALA A 361 14.00 -1.45 18.19
CA ALA A 361 12.93 -0.54 17.82
C ALA A 361 13.18 0.93 18.24
N ILE A 362 13.97 1.17 19.27
CA ILE A 362 14.34 2.52 19.72
C ILE A 362 15.14 3.26 18.64
N PHE A 363 16.05 2.57 17.98
CA PHE A 363 16.86 3.14 16.89
C PHE A 363 16.04 3.28 15.62
N SER A 364 15.32 2.24 15.23
CA SER A 364 14.52 2.21 14.02
C SER A 364 13.38 3.23 14.04
N SER A 365 12.75 3.45 15.20
CA SER A 365 11.72 4.47 15.35
C SER A 365 12.23 5.91 15.13
N ARG A 366 13.53 6.11 15.24
CA ARG A 366 14.22 7.38 14.94
C ARG A 366 14.79 7.41 13.53
N GLY A 367 14.57 6.38 12.72
CA GLY A 367 15.09 6.25 11.36
C GLY A 367 16.55 5.79 11.28
N ILE A 368 17.14 5.36 12.40
CA ILE A 368 18.50 4.83 12.46
C ILE A 368 18.41 3.31 12.40
N GLN A 369 19.00 2.70 11.38
CA GLN A 369 19.06 1.25 11.31
C GLN A 369 19.98 0.70 12.40
N ILE A 370 19.64 -0.47 12.93
CA ILE A 370 20.46 -1.09 13.99
C ILE A 370 21.91 -1.35 13.53
N THR A 371 22.11 -1.63 12.25
CA THR A 371 23.44 -1.80 11.65
C THR A 371 24.30 -0.54 11.71
N ASP A 372 23.66 0.62 11.72
CA ASP A 372 24.32 1.93 11.72
C ASP A 372 24.36 2.56 13.10
N ALA A 373 23.58 2.01 14.04
CA ALA A 373 23.43 2.60 15.38
C ALA A 373 24.78 2.75 16.11
N ALA A 374 25.62 1.73 16.05
CA ALA A 374 26.95 1.76 16.69
C ALA A 374 27.84 2.84 16.07
N ASN A 375 27.87 2.96 14.73
CA ASN A 375 28.64 3.97 14.04
C ASN A 375 28.13 5.37 14.36
N THR A 376 26.83 5.56 14.40
CA THR A 376 26.19 6.84 14.74
C THR A 376 26.52 7.24 16.17
N MET A 377 26.46 6.31 17.13
CA MET A 377 26.81 6.57 18.53
C MET A 377 28.26 6.91 18.70
N ASN A 378 29.18 6.18 18.04
CA ASN A 378 30.61 6.47 18.06
C ASN A 378 30.90 7.86 17.48
N PHE A 379 30.29 8.19 16.35
CA PHE A 379 30.42 9.50 15.72
C PHE A 379 29.96 10.64 16.64
N MET A 380 28.81 10.47 17.31
CA MET A 380 28.32 11.45 18.29
C MET A 380 29.27 11.60 19.50
N HIS A 381 29.84 10.48 19.95
CA HIS A 381 30.80 10.49 21.06
C HIS A 381 32.09 11.25 20.68
N GLU A 382 32.63 10.98 19.48
CA GLU A 382 33.83 11.68 18.99
C GLU A 382 33.61 13.18 18.77
N LEU A 383 32.38 13.58 18.39
CA LEU A 383 32.01 15.01 18.31
C LEU A 383 31.78 15.69 19.67
N GLY A 384 31.86 14.93 20.78
CA GLY A 384 31.69 15.49 22.13
C GLY A 384 30.23 15.84 22.49
N PHE A 385 29.25 15.32 21.74
CA PHE A 385 27.82 15.57 22.05
C PHE A 385 27.43 15.17 23.49
N PRO A 386 27.86 14.00 24.03
CA PRO A 386 27.53 13.63 25.40
C PRO A 386 28.04 14.58 26.45
N GLN A 387 29.19 15.27 26.20
CA GLN A 387 29.77 16.27 27.08
C GLN A 387 29.07 17.62 26.95
N SER A 388 28.54 17.94 25.76
CA SER A 388 27.90 19.23 25.47
C SER A 388 26.43 19.28 25.90
N PHE A 389 25.76 18.12 25.93
CA PHE A 389 24.36 17.99 26.26
C PHE A 389 24.17 17.10 27.49
N THR A 390 23.97 17.71 28.66
CA THR A 390 23.57 16.97 29.87
C THR A 390 22.11 16.55 29.74
N PRO A 391 21.79 15.24 29.85
CA PRO A 391 20.42 14.80 29.87
C PRO A 391 19.62 15.44 31.01
N ILE A 392 18.37 15.77 30.76
CA ILE A 392 17.47 16.19 31.84
C ILE A 392 17.32 14.99 32.80
N GLN A 393 17.82 15.17 34.02
CA GLN A 393 17.70 14.16 35.05
C GLN A 393 16.26 14.06 35.52
N THR A 394 15.66 12.89 35.37
CA THR A 394 14.35 12.59 35.97
C THR A 394 14.52 12.04 37.37
N ALA A 395 13.49 12.09 38.19
CA ALA A 395 13.56 11.61 39.58
C ALA A 395 14.00 10.12 39.69
N SER A 396 13.78 9.34 38.63
CA SER A 396 14.19 7.94 38.55
C SER A 396 15.65 7.73 38.14
N THR A 397 16.31 8.74 37.55
CA THR A 397 17.73 8.66 37.13
C THR A 397 18.69 9.31 38.12
N MET A 398 18.15 9.96 39.14
CA MET A 398 18.99 10.55 40.20
C MET A 398 19.59 9.46 41.06
N SER A 399 20.92 9.48 41.23
CA SER A 399 21.60 8.60 42.19
C SER A 399 21.19 8.92 43.63
N SER A 400 21.39 7.98 44.55
CA SER A 400 21.09 8.21 45.95
C SER A 400 21.93 9.33 46.56
N GLU A 401 23.08 9.66 45.97
CA GLU A 401 23.94 10.78 46.40
C GLU A 401 23.40 12.11 45.89
N ASP A 402 22.88 12.16 44.69
CA ASP A 402 22.25 13.36 44.12
C ASP A 402 20.94 13.75 44.83
N LYS A 403 20.23 12.74 45.37
CA LYS A 403 19.01 12.98 46.17
C LYS A 403 19.23 13.72 47.44
N LYS A 404 20.46 13.68 48.02
CA LYS A 404 20.79 14.44 49.23
C LYS A 404 20.95 15.94 48.97
N SER A 405 21.24 16.35 47.75
CA SER A 405 21.44 17.77 47.42
C SER A 405 20.17 18.49 46.95
N SER A 406 19.12 17.78 46.61
CA SER A 406 17.86 18.35 46.09
C SER A 406 16.78 18.62 47.12
N GLY A 407 17.07 18.38 48.38
CA GLY A 407 16.20 18.80 49.49
C GLY A 407 16.23 20.33 49.63
N ARG A 408 15.06 20.93 49.90
CA ARG A 408 14.95 22.36 50.28
C ARG A 408 16.07 22.67 51.29
N THR A 409 16.90 23.65 50.95
CA THR A 409 17.98 24.12 51.84
C THR A 409 17.44 24.26 53.24
N LYS A 410 18.02 23.57 54.21
CA LYS A 410 17.59 23.71 55.60
C LYS A 410 17.77 25.19 55.99
N LEU A 411 16.69 25.84 56.36
CA LEU A 411 16.77 27.19 56.96
C LEU A 411 17.66 27.14 58.19
N SER A 412 18.52 28.12 58.33
CA SER A 412 19.31 28.27 59.53
C SER A 412 18.40 28.53 60.77
N ASP A 413 18.84 28.13 61.93
CA ASP A 413 18.01 28.18 63.13
C ASP A 413 17.46 29.60 63.41
N ASP A 414 18.15 30.63 62.96
CA ASP A 414 17.73 32.06 63.08
C ASP A 414 16.57 32.45 62.15
N GLN A 415 16.20 31.58 61.25
CA GLN A 415 15.14 31.82 60.24
C GLN A 415 13.91 30.93 60.44
N ILE A 416 13.87 30.12 61.47
CA ILE A 416 12.78 29.18 61.75
C ILE A 416 11.81 29.85 62.71
N THR A 417 10.52 29.75 62.39
CA THR A 417 9.47 30.18 63.35
C THR A 417 9.27 29.11 64.43
N ASP A 418 8.80 29.50 65.62
CA ASP A 418 8.55 28.64 66.79
C ASP A 418 7.74 27.39 66.42
N SER A 419 6.83 27.50 65.47
CA SER A 419 6.03 26.35 64.91
C SER A 419 6.89 25.43 64.04
N GLY A 420 7.87 25.94 63.32
CA GLY A 420 8.82 25.16 62.51
C GLY A 420 9.80 24.38 63.38
N GLU A 421 10.22 24.96 64.53
CA GLU A 421 11.08 24.30 65.48
C GLU A 421 10.39 23.15 66.23
N GLN A 422 9.12 23.29 66.56
CA GLN A 422 8.30 22.20 67.12
C GLN A 422 8.15 21.04 66.15
N THR A 423 7.92 21.31 64.85
CA THR A 423 7.80 20.27 63.80
C THR A 423 9.11 19.52 63.60
N ARG A 424 10.26 20.21 63.64
CA ARG A 424 11.58 19.56 63.62
C ARG A 424 11.84 18.64 64.79
N ASN A 425 11.46 19.05 65.98
CA ASN A 425 11.65 18.29 67.21
C ASN A 425 10.75 17.04 67.28
N ILE A 426 9.56 17.09 66.68
CA ILE A 426 8.66 15.94 66.59
C ILE A 426 9.26 14.91 65.62
N GLY A 427 9.72 15.29 64.39
CA GLY A 427 10.36 14.39 63.46
C GLY A 427 11.67 13.76 63.97
N ALA A 428 12.47 14.51 64.72
CA ALA A 428 13.70 13.96 65.30
C ALA A 428 13.48 12.95 66.43
N ASN A 429 12.29 12.91 67.03
CA ASN A 429 11.93 11.95 68.04
C ASN A 429 11.29 10.67 67.49
N GLU A 430 10.75 10.69 66.27
CA GLU A 430 10.25 9.49 65.59
C GLU A 430 11.41 8.64 65.06
N ASP A 431 12.44 9.23 64.50
CA ASP A 431 13.65 8.53 64.04
C ASP A 431 14.45 7.81 65.15
N LYS A 432 14.23 8.20 66.41
CA LYS A 432 14.86 7.52 67.58
C LYS A 432 14.07 6.35 68.15
N LYS A 433 12.86 6.13 67.68
CA LYS A 433 12.02 4.98 68.13
C LYS A 433 12.07 3.78 67.21
N GLU A 434 12.70 3.91 66.04
CA GLU A 434 12.90 2.77 65.09
C GLU A 434 14.36 2.31 64.95
N ALA A 435 15.25 2.70 65.87
CA ALA A 435 16.66 2.21 65.93
C ALA A 435 16.84 1.22 67.06
#